data_463b389de3b7ed5c2dfc7c0855cfa8be
#
_entry.id   463b389de3b7ed5c2dfc7c0855cfa8be
#
_cell.length_a   1.000
_cell.length_b   1.000
_cell.length_c   1.000
_cell.angle_alpha   90.00
_cell.angle_beta   90.00
_cell.angle_gamma   90.00
#
_symmetry.space_group_name_H-M   'P 1'
#
loop_
_entity.id
_entity.type
_entity.pdbx_description
1 polymer ?
#
loop_
_entity_poly.entity_id
_entity_poly.type
_entity_poly.pdbx_seq_one_letter_code
_entity_poly.pdbx_strand_id
1 'polypeptide(L)'
;MLVAHAYAGAVISAARNERVQALVYIAALAPDEGETVADVFYRAPLHSLAPRLSPDIHGLIYLPERAFAEAFAPNATAEQQSLLAALQRPIAPACITTRVGPPRWRDLPSWFLVAEQDHLILPETQRFMAQRMRAHVRARQVDHTPMVTAPTEVVEIIREAIAEVGSL
;
A
#
# COMPACT_ATOMS: atom_id res chain seq x y z
N MET A 1 -14.02 2.96 -9.93
CA MET A 1 -12.98 2.18 -9.24
C MET A 1 -11.87 3.10 -8.77
N LEU A 2 -11.29 2.82 -7.61
CA LEU A 2 -10.07 3.47 -7.11
C LEU A 2 -8.97 2.43 -6.96
N VAL A 3 -7.74 2.81 -7.29
CA VAL A 3 -6.53 1.99 -7.17
C VAL A 3 -5.54 2.72 -6.28
N ALA A 4 -4.95 2.02 -5.32
CA ALA A 4 -4.04 2.63 -4.37
C ALA A 4 -2.84 1.74 -4.05
N HIS A 5 -1.71 2.39 -3.83
CA HIS A 5 -0.46 1.79 -3.39
C HIS A 5 -0.11 2.26 -1.98
N ALA A 6 0.45 1.38 -1.16
CA ALA A 6 1.00 1.68 0.16
C ALA A 6 0.01 2.49 1.04
N TYR A 7 0.44 3.63 1.58
CA TYR A 7 -0.37 4.53 2.39
C TYR A 7 -1.69 4.95 1.72
N ALA A 8 -1.71 5.10 0.39
CA ALA A 8 -2.91 5.53 -0.33
C ALA A 8 -4.07 4.53 -0.20
N GLY A 9 -3.83 3.30 0.24
CA GLY A 9 -4.88 2.35 0.58
C GLY A 9 -5.82 2.87 1.68
N ALA A 10 -5.27 3.51 2.71
CA ALA A 10 -6.08 4.17 3.74
C ALA A 10 -6.90 5.35 3.16
N VAL A 11 -6.33 6.08 2.18
CA VAL A 11 -7.02 7.19 1.52
C VAL A 11 -8.23 6.71 0.72
N ILE A 12 -8.07 5.67 -0.12
CA ILE A 12 -9.21 5.14 -0.89
C ILE A 12 -10.25 4.47 0.00
N SER A 13 -9.84 3.89 1.13
CA SER A 13 -10.76 3.34 2.14
C SER A 13 -11.67 4.41 2.75
N ALA A 14 -11.20 5.65 2.84
CA ALA A 14 -11.96 6.78 3.38
C ALA A 14 -12.77 7.56 2.30
N ALA A 15 -12.58 7.27 1.03
CA ALA A 15 -13.19 8.02 -0.07
C ALA A 15 -14.72 7.86 -0.11
N ARG A 16 -15.45 8.96 0.07
CA ARG A 16 -16.93 9.00 0.09
C ARG A 16 -17.48 9.54 -1.23
N ASN A 17 -17.52 8.66 -2.25
CA ASN A 17 -18.10 9.00 -3.55
C ASN A 17 -18.93 7.82 -4.06
N GLU A 18 -20.20 8.07 -4.36
CA GLU A 18 -21.17 7.05 -4.81
C GLU A 18 -20.81 6.42 -6.16
N ARG A 19 -19.99 7.11 -6.98
CA ARG A 19 -19.52 6.58 -8.26
C ARG A 19 -18.42 5.53 -8.12
N VAL A 20 -17.86 5.36 -6.90
CA VAL A 20 -16.84 4.34 -6.64
C VAL A 20 -17.53 2.99 -6.40
N GLN A 21 -17.28 2.04 -7.27
CA GLN A 21 -17.88 0.71 -7.27
C GLN A 21 -16.90 -0.41 -6.87
N ALA A 22 -15.60 -0.13 -6.85
CA ALA A 22 -14.56 -1.10 -6.48
C ALA A 22 -13.30 -0.44 -5.97
N LEU A 23 -12.52 -1.18 -5.18
CA LEU A 23 -11.24 -0.75 -4.60
C LEU A 23 -10.15 -1.77 -4.95
N VAL A 24 -8.99 -1.29 -5.39
CA VAL A 24 -7.81 -2.13 -5.69
C VAL A 24 -6.65 -1.65 -4.83
N TYR A 25 -6.09 -2.57 -4.05
CA TYR A 25 -4.98 -2.34 -3.12
C TYR A 25 -3.73 -3.02 -3.65
N ILE A 26 -2.64 -2.29 -3.80
CA ILE A 26 -1.37 -2.79 -4.29
C ILE A 26 -0.32 -2.59 -3.21
N ALA A 27 0.14 -3.67 -2.56
CA ALA A 27 1.07 -3.59 -1.44
C ALA A 27 0.66 -2.48 -0.44
N ALA A 28 -0.62 -2.42 -0.07
CA ALA A 28 -1.23 -1.24 0.53
C ALA A 28 -1.65 -1.46 1.99
N LEU A 29 -1.90 -0.35 2.70
CA LEU A 29 -2.44 -0.33 4.07
C LEU A 29 -3.94 -0.07 4.05
N ALA A 30 -4.69 -0.90 4.74
CA ALA A 30 -6.15 -0.82 4.82
C ALA A 30 -6.61 -0.91 6.30
N PRO A 31 -6.44 0.16 7.08
CA PRO A 31 -6.88 0.18 8.47
C PRO A 31 -8.41 0.05 8.57
N ASP A 32 -8.87 -0.53 9.67
CA ASP A 32 -10.28 -0.62 10.02
C ASP A 32 -10.71 0.58 10.87
N GLU A 33 -12.01 0.72 11.09
CA GLU A 33 -12.58 1.80 11.91
C GLU A 33 -11.93 1.85 13.29
N GLY A 34 -11.48 3.05 13.68
CA GLY A 34 -10.80 3.30 14.94
C GLY A 34 -9.31 2.95 14.96
N GLU A 35 -8.80 2.22 13.96
CA GLU A 35 -7.36 2.00 13.80
C GLU A 35 -6.68 3.23 13.17
N THR A 36 -5.38 3.33 13.36
CA THR A 36 -4.49 4.22 12.63
C THR A 36 -3.73 3.44 11.55
N VAL A 37 -3.14 4.12 10.60
CA VAL A 37 -2.20 3.50 9.64
C VAL A 37 -1.01 2.89 10.37
N ALA A 38 -0.52 3.54 11.43
CA ALA A 38 0.58 3.05 12.26
C ALA A 38 0.23 1.74 12.97
N ASP A 39 -1.00 1.60 13.51
CA ASP A 39 -1.45 0.36 14.18
C ASP A 39 -1.34 -0.85 13.24
N VAL A 40 -1.69 -0.67 11.97
CA VAL A 40 -1.63 -1.75 10.97
C VAL A 40 -0.20 -1.97 10.47
N PHE A 41 0.54 -0.90 10.22
CA PHE A 41 1.92 -0.97 9.72
C PHE A 41 2.86 -1.66 10.72
N TYR A 42 2.75 -1.32 12.02
CA TYR A 42 3.57 -1.88 13.09
C TYR A 42 2.96 -3.12 13.76
N ARG A 43 1.93 -3.71 13.16
CA ARG A 43 1.26 -4.91 13.68
C ARG A 43 2.20 -6.11 13.83
N ALA A 44 3.15 -6.24 12.91
CA ALA A 44 4.21 -7.24 12.95
C ALA A 44 5.58 -6.55 13.15
N PRO A 45 6.60 -7.27 13.64
CA PRO A 45 7.97 -6.75 13.67
C PRO A 45 8.41 -6.34 12.27
N LEU A 46 9.09 -5.19 12.17
CA LEU A 46 9.58 -4.70 10.89
C LEU A 46 10.63 -5.67 10.30
N HIS A 47 10.70 -5.70 8.97
CA HIS A 47 11.80 -6.38 8.27
C HIS A 47 13.14 -5.78 8.67
N SER A 48 14.20 -6.59 8.72
CA SER A 48 15.54 -6.13 9.12
C SER A 48 16.10 -5.02 8.22
N LEU A 49 15.65 -4.96 6.97
CA LEU A 49 16.03 -3.93 5.99
C LEU A 49 15.08 -2.72 5.98
N ALA A 50 13.95 -2.78 6.68
CA ALA A 50 13.02 -1.67 6.75
C ALA A 50 13.64 -0.49 7.52
N PRO A 51 13.52 0.76 7.03
CA PRO A 51 14.05 1.92 7.71
C PRO A 51 13.21 2.24 8.95
N ARG A 52 13.84 2.80 9.97
CA ARG A 52 13.12 3.46 11.05
C ARG A 52 12.59 4.80 10.52
N LEU A 53 11.28 4.99 10.62
CA LEU A 53 10.61 6.21 10.21
C LEU A 53 10.58 7.19 11.38
N SER A 54 11.25 8.34 11.22
CA SER A 54 11.22 9.43 12.21
C SER A 54 11.10 10.76 11.50
N PRO A 55 10.35 11.73 12.10
CA PRO A 55 10.26 13.07 11.55
C PRO A 55 11.63 13.77 11.50
N ASP A 56 11.83 14.57 10.48
CA ASP A 56 12.94 15.50 10.35
C ASP A 56 12.76 16.76 11.22
N ILE A 57 13.64 17.74 11.04
CA ILE A 57 13.60 19.04 11.76
C ILE A 57 12.35 19.89 11.44
N HIS A 58 11.65 19.56 10.36
CA HIS A 58 10.40 20.20 9.95
C HIS A 58 9.16 19.40 10.35
N GLY A 59 9.34 18.28 11.06
CA GLY A 59 8.27 17.39 11.48
C GLY A 59 7.73 16.50 10.37
N LEU A 60 8.46 16.30 9.29
CA LEU A 60 8.06 15.49 8.13
C LEU A 60 8.88 14.20 8.04
N ILE A 61 8.25 13.13 7.58
CA ILE A 61 8.89 11.82 7.45
C ILE A 61 9.26 11.59 5.98
N TYR A 62 10.54 11.28 5.75
CA TYR A 62 11.10 10.82 4.49
C TYR A 62 11.69 9.43 4.67
N LEU A 63 11.67 8.63 3.60
CA LEU A 63 12.50 7.44 3.51
C LEU A 63 13.95 7.88 3.27
N PRO A 64 14.93 7.34 4.03
CA PRO A 64 16.33 7.57 3.71
C PRO A 64 16.68 6.97 2.34
N GLU A 65 17.58 7.60 1.59
CA GLU A 65 17.93 7.20 0.21
C GLU A 65 18.22 5.68 0.09
N ARG A 66 19.02 5.13 1.01
CA ARG A 66 19.35 3.70 1.03
C ARG A 66 18.11 2.79 1.11
N ALA A 67 17.00 3.24 1.71
CA ALA A 67 15.80 2.44 1.85
C ALA A 67 15.14 2.14 0.51
N PHE A 68 15.44 2.91 -0.54
CA PHE A 68 14.91 2.64 -1.87
C PHE A 68 15.52 1.37 -2.46
N ALA A 69 16.80 1.11 -2.23
CA ALA A 69 17.44 -0.12 -2.64
C ALA A 69 17.19 -1.31 -1.69
N GLU A 70 17.02 -1.04 -0.39
CA GLU A 70 16.93 -2.09 0.63
C GLU A 70 15.49 -2.60 0.85
N ALA A 71 14.49 -1.70 0.80
CA ALA A 71 13.12 -2.03 1.22
C ALA A 71 12.02 -1.54 0.28
N PHE A 72 12.16 -0.37 -0.34
CA PHE A 72 11.09 0.24 -1.14
C PHE A 72 11.02 -0.32 -2.56
N ALA A 73 12.16 -0.40 -3.26
CA ALA A 73 12.25 -0.86 -4.64
C ALA A 73 13.52 -1.72 -4.89
N PRO A 74 13.74 -2.80 -4.12
CA PRO A 74 14.97 -3.59 -4.25
C PRO A 74 15.14 -4.24 -5.63
N ASN A 75 14.05 -4.49 -6.35
CA ASN A 75 14.08 -5.10 -7.68
C ASN A 75 14.18 -4.07 -8.83
N ALA A 76 14.21 -2.76 -8.51
CA ALA A 76 14.41 -1.70 -9.48
C ALA A 76 15.90 -1.51 -9.83
N THR A 77 16.19 -0.89 -10.97
CA THR A 77 17.56 -0.50 -11.30
C THR A 77 18.05 0.63 -10.39
N ALA A 78 19.37 0.79 -10.25
CA ALA A 78 19.94 1.87 -9.44
C ALA A 78 19.47 3.28 -9.90
N GLU A 79 19.29 3.47 -11.21
CA GLU A 79 18.74 4.71 -11.77
C GLU A 79 17.29 4.93 -11.33
N GLN A 80 16.44 3.89 -11.38
CA GLN A 80 15.06 3.96 -10.92
C GLN A 80 14.99 4.22 -9.41
N GLN A 81 15.83 3.58 -8.61
CA GLN A 81 15.90 3.79 -7.16
C GLN A 81 16.28 5.24 -6.83
N SER A 82 17.29 5.80 -7.51
CA SER A 82 17.70 7.20 -7.35
C SER A 82 16.60 8.17 -7.77
N LEU A 83 15.91 7.87 -8.87
CA LEU A 83 14.78 8.67 -9.34
C LEU A 83 13.63 8.67 -8.33
N LEU A 84 13.24 7.48 -7.82
CA LEU A 84 12.20 7.35 -6.80
C LEU A 84 12.55 8.11 -5.51
N ALA A 85 13.82 8.04 -5.08
CA ALA A 85 14.30 8.79 -3.92
C ALA A 85 14.20 10.32 -4.14
N ALA A 86 14.55 10.79 -5.33
CA ALA A 86 14.50 12.21 -5.67
C ALA A 86 13.06 12.75 -5.81
N LEU A 87 12.11 11.90 -6.24
CA LEU A 87 10.71 12.26 -6.47
C LEU A 87 9.82 12.07 -5.24
N GLN A 88 10.31 11.45 -4.16
CA GLN A 88 9.48 11.20 -2.98
C GLN A 88 8.91 12.49 -2.40
N ARG A 89 7.69 12.38 -1.88
CA ARG A 89 7.08 13.42 -1.06
C ARG A 89 7.06 12.97 0.39
N PRO A 90 7.26 13.90 1.34
CA PRO A 90 7.20 13.55 2.74
C PRO A 90 5.78 13.24 3.18
N ILE A 91 5.67 12.49 4.26
CA ILE A 91 4.42 12.25 4.95
C ILE A 91 4.44 12.96 6.31
N ALA A 92 3.36 13.65 6.66
CA ALA A 92 3.20 14.20 8.00
C ALA A 92 2.84 13.08 8.98
N PRO A 93 3.38 13.08 10.23
CA PRO A 93 3.03 12.07 11.23
C PRO A 93 1.52 11.91 11.43
N ALA A 94 0.75 13.00 11.37
CA ALA A 94 -0.70 12.96 11.48
C ALA A 94 -1.37 12.04 10.46
N CYS A 95 -0.80 11.87 9.26
CA CYS A 95 -1.33 10.97 8.25
C CYS A 95 -1.35 9.51 8.70
N ILE A 96 -0.39 9.11 9.55
CA ILE A 96 -0.24 7.73 10.01
C ILE A 96 -0.76 7.51 11.43
N THR A 97 -0.97 8.57 12.21
CA THR A 97 -1.41 8.49 13.62
C THR A 97 -2.88 8.90 13.83
N THR A 98 -3.55 9.46 12.82
CA THR A 98 -4.97 9.77 12.91
C THR A 98 -5.81 8.53 12.75
N ARG A 99 -6.80 8.34 13.65
CA ARG A 99 -7.76 7.23 13.57
C ARG A 99 -8.66 7.39 12.35
N VAL A 100 -8.87 6.29 11.63
CA VAL A 100 -9.76 6.30 10.46
C VAL A 100 -11.22 6.02 10.88
N GLY A 101 -12.16 6.53 10.09
CA GLY A 101 -13.57 6.19 10.19
C GLY A 101 -13.90 4.86 9.50
N PRO A 102 -15.19 4.48 9.41
CA PRO A 102 -15.63 3.26 8.75
C PRO A 102 -15.09 3.16 7.32
N PRO A 103 -14.33 2.10 6.98
CA PRO A 103 -13.71 2.00 5.67
C PRO A 103 -14.70 1.48 4.62
N ARG A 104 -14.56 1.96 3.38
CA ARG A 104 -15.40 1.58 2.23
C ARG A 104 -15.21 0.14 1.76
N TRP A 105 -14.11 -0.52 2.11
CA TRP A 105 -13.91 -1.93 1.78
C TRP A 105 -14.88 -2.88 2.54
N ARG A 106 -15.62 -2.39 3.54
CA ARG A 106 -16.72 -3.14 4.16
C ARG A 106 -17.94 -3.26 3.23
N ASP A 107 -18.12 -2.29 2.33
CA ASP A 107 -19.32 -2.15 1.50
C ASP A 107 -19.06 -2.39 0.00
N LEU A 108 -17.79 -2.34 -0.41
CA LEU A 108 -17.39 -2.43 -1.82
C LEU A 108 -16.51 -3.65 -2.07
N PRO A 109 -16.67 -4.30 -3.23
CA PRO A 109 -15.76 -5.35 -3.65
C PRO A 109 -14.35 -4.79 -3.75
N SER A 110 -13.39 -5.58 -3.28
CA SER A 110 -12.00 -5.16 -3.15
C SER A 110 -11.05 -6.23 -3.68
N TRP A 111 -9.98 -5.80 -4.33
CA TRP A 111 -8.88 -6.61 -4.83
C TRP A 111 -7.60 -6.23 -4.11
N PHE A 112 -6.75 -7.21 -3.85
CA PHE A 112 -5.50 -6.99 -3.13
C PHE A 112 -4.34 -7.73 -3.80
N LEU A 113 -3.36 -6.98 -4.32
CA LEU A 113 -2.07 -7.52 -4.75
C LEU A 113 -1.14 -7.58 -3.54
N VAL A 114 -0.88 -8.79 -3.07
CA VAL A 114 0.09 -9.07 -2.01
C VAL A 114 1.47 -9.19 -2.63
N ALA A 115 2.39 -8.34 -2.21
CA ALA A 115 3.78 -8.32 -2.64
C ALA A 115 4.61 -9.21 -1.69
N GLU A 116 5.01 -10.41 -2.17
CA GLU A 116 5.66 -11.43 -1.35
C GLU A 116 7.11 -11.09 -0.98
N GLN A 117 7.73 -10.13 -1.66
CA GLN A 117 9.08 -9.65 -1.41
C GLN A 117 9.08 -8.22 -0.86
N ASP A 118 7.96 -7.79 -0.27
CA ASP A 118 7.85 -6.47 0.32
C ASP A 118 8.57 -6.43 1.67
N HIS A 119 9.62 -5.62 1.75
CA HIS A 119 10.38 -5.40 2.97
C HIS A 119 9.88 -4.19 3.79
N LEU A 120 8.92 -3.43 3.26
CA LEU A 120 8.37 -2.26 3.92
C LEU A 120 7.04 -2.58 4.63
N ILE A 121 6.05 -3.10 3.89
CA ILE A 121 4.80 -3.62 4.45
C ILE A 121 4.83 -5.14 4.31
N LEU A 122 5.12 -5.83 5.40
CA LEU A 122 5.33 -7.28 5.35
C LEU A 122 4.17 -8.04 4.69
N PRO A 123 4.45 -9.08 3.90
CA PRO A 123 3.41 -9.90 3.24
C PRO A 123 2.37 -10.44 4.22
N GLU A 124 2.76 -10.79 5.44
CA GLU A 124 1.84 -11.26 6.49
C GLU A 124 0.85 -10.18 6.92
N THR A 125 1.30 -8.92 7.02
CA THR A 125 0.43 -7.77 7.30
C THR A 125 -0.53 -7.50 6.13
N GLN A 126 -0.03 -7.60 4.89
CA GLN A 126 -0.85 -7.46 3.69
C GLN A 126 -1.93 -8.56 3.62
N ARG A 127 -1.57 -9.83 3.87
CA ARG A 127 -2.54 -10.94 3.92
C ARG A 127 -3.58 -10.78 5.02
N PHE A 128 -3.16 -10.34 6.20
CA PHE A 128 -4.10 -10.06 7.28
C PHE A 128 -5.17 -9.05 6.86
N MET A 129 -4.76 -7.94 6.23
CA MET A 129 -5.70 -6.93 5.75
C MET A 129 -6.60 -7.49 4.64
N ALA A 130 -6.02 -8.13 3.63
CA ALA A 130 -6.75 -8.71 2.52
C ALA A 130 -7.80 -9.74 2.97
N GLN A 131 -7.45 -10.60 3.94
CA GLN A 131 -8.37 -11.57 4.53
C GLN A 131 -9.52 -10.89 5.29
N ARG A 132 -9.20 -9.89 6.13
CA ARG A 132 -10.18 -9.12 6.90
C ARG A 132 -11.17 -8.42 5.99
N MET A 133 -10.70 -7.87 4.89
CA MET A 133 -11.50 -7.21 3.86
C MET A 133 -12.30 -8.18 2.98
N ARG A 134 -12.05 -9.49 3.06
CA ARG A 134 -12.56 -10.50 2.13
C ARG A 134 -12.25 -10.16 0.67
N ALA A 135 -11.08 -9.58 0.43
CA ALA A 135 -10.65 -9.14 -0.88
C ALA A 135 -10.34 -10.33 -1.82
N HIS A 136 -10.52 -10.12 -3.13
CA HIS A 136 -9.94 -10.99 -4.15
C HIS A 136 -8.41 -10.82 -4.12
N VAL A 137 -7.68 -11.90 -3.80
CA VAL A 137 -6.24 -11.81 -3.53
C VAL A 137 -5.42 -12.36 -4.70
N ARG A 138 -4.43 -11.58 -5.14
CA ARG A 138 -3.31 -12.05 -5.94
C ARG A 138 -2.02 -11.90 -5.12
N ALA A 139 -1.30 -13.00 -4.90
CA ALA A 139 0.02 -12.99 -4.28
C ALA A 139 1.09 -13.19 -5.35
N ARG A 140 2.11 -12.33 -5.39
CA ARG A 140 3.16 -12.34 -6.42
C ARG A 140 4.53 -12.09 -5.80
N GLN A 141 5.56 -12.69 -6.40
CA GLN A 141 6.96 -12.50 -6.01
C GLN A 141 7.48 -11.15 -6.53
N VAL A 142 6.94 -10.08 -5.96
CA VAL A 142 7.26 -8.68 -6.30
C VAL A 142 7.61 -7.90 -5.04
N ASP A 143 8.34 -6.81 -5.19
CA ASP A 143 8.70 -5.89 -4.12
C ASP A 143 7.57 -4.89 -3.80
N HIS A 144 7.86 -3.91 -2.93
CA HIS A 144 6.88 -2.90 -2.51
C HIS A 144 6.38 -2.01 -3.67
N THR A 145 7.11 -1.91 -4.78
CA THR A 145 6.78 -1.02 -5.92
C THR A 145 6.51 -1.77 -7.22
N PRO A 146 5.56 -2.71 -7.26
CA PRO A 146 5.32 -3.53 -8.44
C PRO A 146 4.89 -2.72 -9.68
N MET A 147 4.38 -1.49 -9.51
CA MET A 147 4.06 -0.62 -10.65
C MET A 147 5.32 -0.19 -11.44
N VAL A 148 6.50 -0.27 -10.83
CA VAL A 148 7.79 0.02 -11.46
C VAL A 148 8.51 -1.27 -11.87
N THR A 149 8.53 -2.26 -10.98
CA THR A 149 9.36 -3.48 -11.10
C THR A 149 8.65 -4.64 -11.77
N ALA A 150 7.30 -4.67 -11.74
CA ALA A 150 6.47 -5.73 -12.30
C ALA A 150 5.10 -5.19 -12.78
N PRO A 151 5.06 -4.19 -13.68
CA PRO A 151 3.82 -3.48 -14.05
C PRO A 151 2.72 -4.39 -14.61
N THR A 152 3.08 -5.50 -15.22
CA THR A 152 2.13 -6.49 -15.74
C THR A 152 1.23 -7.04 -14.64
N GLU A 153 1.77 -7.35 -13.45
CA GLU A 153 1.00 -7.87 -12.32
C GLU A 153 -0.03 -6.83 -11.81
N VAL A 154 0.35 -5.56 -11.85
CA VAL A 154 -0.55 -4.45 -11.49
C VAL A 154 -1.68 -4.29 -12.51
N VAL A 155 -1.35 -4.35 -13.80
CA VAL A 155 -2.34 -4.26 -14.88
C VAL A 155 -3.33 -5.43 -14.82
N GLU A 156 -2.85 -6.64 -14.53
CA GLU A 156 -3.71 -7.83 -14.45
C GLU A 156 -4.75 -7.74 -13.33
N ILE A 157 -4.37 -7.34 -12.11
CA ILE A 157 -5.34 -7.22 -11.02
C ILE A 157 -6.34 -6.10 -11.26
N ILE A 158 -5.92 -5.00 -11.91
CA ILE A 158 -6.82 -3.92 -12.32
C ILE A 158 -7.83 -4.41 -13.37
N ARG A 159 -7.38 -5.17 -14.38
CA ARG A 159 -8.26 -5.75 -15.40
C ARG A 159 -9.27 -6.72 -14.82
N GLU A 160 -8.84 -7.54 -13.86
CA GLU A 160 -9.73 -8.46 -13.15
C GLU A 160 -10.85 -7.69 -12.44
N ALA A 161 -10.49 -6.64 -11.69
CA ALA A 161 -11.46 -5.79 -11.01
C ALA A 161 -12.44 -5.10 -11.99
N ILE A 162 -11.94 -4.63 -13.14
CA ILE A 162 -12.79 -4.01 -14.18
C ILE A 162 -13.76 -5.03 -14.77
N ALA A 163 -13.30 -6.23 -15.09
CA ALA A 163 -14.12 -7.27 -15.71
C ALA A 163 -15.28 -7.70 -14.79
N GLU A 164 -15.01 -7.80 -13.48
CA GLU A 164 -16.04 -8.22 -12.53
C GLU A 164 -17.07 -7.12 -12.25
N VAL A 165 -16.65 -5.86 -12.10
CA VAL A 165 -17.56 -4.71 -11.89
C VAL A 165 -18.35 -4.36 -13.16
N GLY A 166 -17.75 -4.53 -14.34
CA GLY A 166 -18.43 -4.29 -15.61
C GLY A 166 -19.48 -5.34 -15.97
N SER A 167 -19.57 -6.43 -15.21
CA SER A 167 -20.53 -7.53 -15.35
C SER A 167 -21.75 -7.40 -14.43
N LEU A 168 -21.76 -6.39 -13.54
CA LEU A 168 -22.85 -6.03 -12.63
C LEU A 168 -23.73 -4.94 -13.26
#